data_ed7e338f179284c500013e189b48dacb
#
_entry.id   ed7e338f179284c500013e189b48dacb
#
_cell.length_a   1.000
_cell.length_b   1.000
_cell.length_c   1.000
_cell.angle_alpha   90.00
_cell.angle_beta   90.00
_cell.angle_gamma   90.00
#
_symmetry.space_group_name_H-M   'P 1'
#
loop_
_entity.id
_entity.type
_entity.pdbx_description
1 polymer ?
#
loop_
_entity_poly.entity_id
_entity_poly.type
_entity_poly.pdbx_seq_one_letter_code
_entity_poly.pdbx_strand_id
1 'polypeptide(L)'
;MLNKILAPLDGTDIAEAGLRWAEHAAKRSGAAIYLLTVVDSSQPESETRLKEAEAYLQSRRDQLKKQGLSVKMEVARGEPARTILERAEAVDLTVVTSGTVRWLISAVLDRVLERMTRPLLVVRAPSSGQIAAPNVDKILVALDQTGYSGDILSVVQEFAKALSASVTLCHAIPPAVDEYGREVQPHAAGASGAINAANLFVARMAKELQEEGIEAETVVAVGDPPGQIVRTAQRCGAGLIALTTRGREHLDSRLVGSTANAVLHSTRLPCLLTRRGQSSAKTGGVRSRAVTH
;
A
#
# COMPACT_ATOMS: atom_id res chain seq x y z
N MET A 1 -12.02 7.55 -6.61
CA MET A 1 -12.93 6.38 -6.46
C MET A 1 -12.22 5.15 -7.03
N LEU A 2 -12.18 4.06 -6.28
CA LEU A 2 -11.53 2.81 -6.70
C LEU A 2 -12.40 2.12 -7.77
N ASN A 3 -11.96 2.17 -9.05
CA ASN A 3 -12.71 1.64 -10.19
C ASN A 3 -12.03 0.44 -10.85
N LYS A 4 -10.71 0.36 -10.75
CA LYS A 4 -9.92 -0.67 -11.43
C LYS A 4 -8.83 -1.22 -10.52
N ILE A 5 -8.74 -2.54 -10.41
CA ILE A 5 -7.77 -3.24 -9.60
C ILE A 5 -6.98 -4.19 -10.50
N LEU A 6 -5.66 -4.07 -10.52
CA LEU A 6 -4.77 -5.04 -11.18
C LEU A 6 -4.36 -6.12 -10.19
N ALA A 7 -4.54 -7.37 -10.56
CA ALA A 7 -4.12 -8.55 -9.81
C ALA A 7 -3.17 -9.40 -10.65
N PRO A 8 -1.86 -9.21 -10.54
CA PRO A 8 -0.86 -10.09 -11.16
C PRO A 8 -0.89 -11.47 -10.51
N LEU A 9 -0.93 -12.51 -11.32
CA LEU A 9 -0.99 -13.91 -10.91
C LEU A 9 0.05 -14.72 -11.69
N ASP A 10 0.73 -15.62 -10.99
CA ASP A 10 1.77 -16.50 -11.56
C ASP A 10 1.37 -17.98 -11.55
N GLY A 11 0.11 -18.27 -11.21
CA GLY A 11 -0.41 -19.63 -11.11
C GLY A 11 -0.12 -20.32 -9.78
N THR A 12 0.59 -19.67 -8.85
CA THR A 12 0.88 -20.23 -7.53
C THR A 12 -0.23 -19.94 -6.51
N ASP A 13 -0.36 -20.81 -5.51
CA ASP A 13 -1.27 -20.59 -4.37
C ASP A 13 -0.92 -19.31 -3.59
N ILE A 14 0.34 -18.88 -3.65
CA ILE A 14 0.81 -17.64 -3.03
C ILE A 14 0.12 -16.45 -3.67
N ALA A 15 0.05 -16.38 -4.98
CA ALA A 15 -0.58 -15.28 -5.70
C ALA A 15 -2.10 -15.20 -5.45
N GLU A 16 -2.73 -16.30 -5.14
CA GLU A 16 -4.16 -16.36 -4.79
C GLU A 16 -4.53 -15.52 -3.55
N ALA A 17 -3.58 -15.30 -2.63
CA ALA A 17 -3.81 -14.42 -1.49
C ALA A 17 -4.09 -12.98 -1.94
N GLY A 18 -3.35 -12.48 -2.92
CA GLY A 18 -3.59 -11.17 -3.52
C GLY A 18 -4.92 -11.10 -4.25
N LEU A 19 -5.28 -12.16 -4.99
CA LEU A 19 -6.56 -12.23 -5.69
C LEU A 19 -7.76 -12.12 -4.75
N ARG A 20 -7.72 -12.77 -3.58
CA ARG A 20 -8.78 -12.65 -2.56
C ARG A 20 -8.92 -11.22 -2.03
N TRP A 21 -7.82 -10.50 -1.89
CA TRP A 21 -7.86 -9.08 -1.52
C TRP A 21 -8.44 -8.21 -2.64
N ALA A 22 -8.05 -8.46 -3.89
CA ALA A 22 -8.64 -7.79 -5.05
C ALA A 22 -10.15 -8.06 -5.15
N GLU A 23 -10.57 -9.30 -4.94
CA GLU A 23 -11.98 -9.72 -4.88
C GLU A 23 -12.74 -8.99 -3.77
N HIS A 24 -12.20 -8.97 -2.55
CA HIS A 24 -12.81 -8.28 -1.42
C HIS A 24 -13.00 -6.78 -1.70
N ALA A 25 -11.94 -6.12 -2.16
CA ALA A 25 -11.99 -4.70 -2.50
C ALA A 25 -12.97 -4.42 -3.65
N ALA A 26 -13.01 -5.27 -4.67
CA ALA A 26 -13.92 -5.14 -5.79
C ALA A 26 -15.40 -5.32 -5.40
N LYS A 27 -15.71 -6.29 -4.54
CA LYS A 27 -17.07 -6.49 -4.01
C LYS A 27 -17.61 -5.28 -3.25
N ARG A 28 -16.72 -4.59 -2.53
CA ARG A 28 -17.09 -3.43 -1.71
C ARG A 28 -17.14 -2.13 -2.50
N SER A 29 -16.27 -1.96 -3.50
CA SER A 29 -16.16 -0.73 -4.29
C SER A 29 -16.92 -0.74 -5.62
N GLY A 30 -17.29 -1.93 -6.13
CA GLY A 30 -17.77 -2.10 -7.50
C GLY A 30 -16.65 -2.06 -8.56
N ALA A 31 -15.39 -2.09 -8.17
CA ALA A 31 -14.26 -2.01 -9.08
C ALA A 31 -14.16 -3.23 -10.00
N ALA A 32 -13.69 -3.01 -11.24
CA ALA A 32 -13.35 -4.09 -12.15
C ALA A 32 -11.97 -4.67 -11.79
N ILE A 33 -11.83 -6.00 -11.83
CA ILE A 33 -10.58 -6.70 -11.63
C ILE A 33 -9.92 -6.98 -12.99
N TYR A 34 -8.63 -6.68 -13.09
CA TYR A 34 -7.78 -7.00 -14.24
C TYR A 34 -6.79 -8.08 -13.81
N LEU A 35 -7.02 -9.32 -14.23
CA LEU A 35 -6.11 -10.44 -14.01
C LEU A 35 -4.98 -10.36 -15.03
N LEU A 36 -3.75 -10.46 -14.57
CA LEU A 36 -2.56 -10.43 -15.43
C LEU A 36 -1.65 -11.61 -15.10
N THR A 37 -1.29 -12.39 -16.11
CA THR A 37 -0.14 -13.31 -16.02
C THR A 37 0.92 -12.86 -17.02
N VAL A 38 2.17 -12.81 -16.59
CA VAL A 38 3.29 -12.46 -17.45
C VAL A 38 4.17 -13.69 -17.64
N VAL A 39 4.31 -14.11 -18.91
CA VAL A 39 5.18 -15.21 -19.28
C VAL A 39 6.50 -14.65 -19.81
N ASP A 40 7.59 -15.01 -19.15
CA ASP A 40 8.93 -14.61 -19.60
C ASP A 40 9.28 -15.31 -20.92
N SER A 41 9.38 -14.53 -21.98
CA SER A 41 9.66 -15.01 -23.32
C SER A 41 11.10 -15.50 -23.51
N SER A 42 12.00 -15.22 -22.57
CA SER A 42 13.38 -15.70 -22.60
C SER A 42 13.52 -17.16 -22.18
N GLN A 43 12.47 -17.74 -21.59
CA GLN A 43 12.52 -19.12 -21.09
C GLN A 43 12.07 -20.12 -22.16
N PRO A 44 12.71 -21.30 -22.22
CA PRO A 44 12.22 -22.44 -23.01
C PRO A 44 10.76 -22.76 -22.60
N GLU A 45 9.98 -23.33 -23.52
CA GLU A 45 8.58 -23.72 -23.28
C GLU A 45 7.58 -22.55 -23.11
N SER A 46 7.95 -21.34 -23.53
CA SER A 46 7.08 -20.15 -23.39
C SER A 46 5.69 -20.35 -24.02
N GLU A 47 5.57 -21.10 -25.12
CA GLU A 47 4.28 -21.39 -25.78
C GLU A 47 3.38 -22.30 -24.93
N THR A 48 3.93 -23.32 -24.28
CA THR A 48 3.17 -24.20 -23.37
C THR A 48 2.70 -23.41 -22.16
N ARG A 49 3.60 -22.61 -21.56
CA ARG A 49 3.28 -21.73 -20.42
C ARG A 49 2.22 -20.69 -20.75
N LEU A 50 2.19 -20.18 -21.99
CA LEU A 50 1.11 -19.27 -22.41
C LEU A 50 -0.24 -19.93 -22.38
N LYS A 51 -0.37 -21.15 -22.92
CA LYS A 51 -1.63 -21.90 -22.91
C LYS A 51 -2.08 -22.23 -21.48
N GLU A 52 -1.14 -22.64 -20.63
CA GLU A 52 -1.42 -22.92 -19.22
C GLU A 52 -1.89 -21.65 -18.46
N ALA A 53 -1.19 -20.52 -18.67
CA ALA A 53 -1.55 -19.23 -18.10
C ALA A 53 -2.94 -18.77 -18.57
N GLU A 54 -3.26 -18.96 -19.85
CA GLU A 54 -4.56 -18.61 -20.41
C GLU A 54 -5.68 -19.45 -19.81
N ALA A 55 -5.50 -20.77 -19.73
CA ALA A 55 -6.47 -21.68 -19.11
C ALA A 55 -6.68 -21.36 -17.62
N TYR A 56 -5.59 -21.06 -16.89
CA TYR A 56 -5.65 -20.66 -15.50
C TYR A 56 -6.43 -19.36 -15.31
N LEU A 57 -6.07 -18.29 -16.02
CA LEU A 57 -6.77 -17.01 -15.92
C LEU A 57 -8.23 -17.11 -16.36
N GLN A 58 -8.52 -17.89 -17.38
CA GLN A 58 -9.88 -18.16 -17.84
C GLN A 58 -10.72 -18.76 -16.70
N SER A 59 -10.19 -19.78 -16.01
CA SER A 59 -10.85 -20.42 -14.88
C SER A 59 -11.14 -19.41 -13.75
N ARG A 60 -10.14 -18.58 -13.38
CA ARG A 60 -10.29 -17.56 -12.34
C ARG A 60 -11.28 -16.47 -12.73
N ARG A 61 -11.20 -15.98 -13.96
CA ARG A 61 -12.18 -15.03 -14.50
C ARG A 61 -13.62 -15.54 -14.41
N ASP A 62 -13.83 -16.78 -14.82
CA ASP A 62 -15.17 -17.35 -14.87
C ASP A 62 -15.71 -17.60 -13.44
N GLN A 63 -14.85 -17.98 -12.50
CA GLN A 63 -15.19 -18.10 -11.09
C GLN A 63 -15.63 -16.74 -10.50
N LEU A 64 -14.87 -15.67 -10.74
CA LEU A 64 -15.17 -14.34 -10.23
C LEU A 64 -16.41 -13.74 -10.90
N LYS A 65 -16.61 -13.97 -12.20
CA LYS A 65 -17.83 -13.55 -12.90
C LYS A 65 -19.09 -14.23 -12.36
N LYS A 66 -19.01 -15.50 -11.96
CA LYS A 66 -20.14 -16.19 -11.28
C LYS A 66 -20.50 -15.54 -9.94
N GLN A 67 -19.57 -14.84 -9.32
CA GLN A 67 -19.79 -14.03 -8.10
C GLN A 67 -20.30 -12.61 -8.38
N GLY A 68 -20.61 -12.28 -9.65
CA GLY A 68 -21.12 -10.96 -10.04
C GLY A 68 -20.04 -9.89 -10.26
N LEU A 69 -18.76 -10.24 -10.26
CA LEU A 69 -17.68 -9.29 -10.44
C LEU A 69 -17.39 -8.97 -11.90
N SER A 70 -17.02 -7.72 -12.19
CA SER A 70 -16.51 -7.32 -13.50
C SER A 70 -15.04 -7.71 -13.61
N VAL A 71 -14.71 -8.61 -14.55
CA VAL A 71 -13.35 -9.16 -14.65
C VAL A 71 -12.89 -9.17 -16.10
N LYS A 72 -11.68 -8.62 -16.31
CA LYS A 72 -10.90 -8.76 -17.55
C LYS A 72 -9.65 -9.58 -17.26
N MET A 73 -9.06 -10.19 -18.28
CA MET A 73 -7.82 -10.93 -18.15
C MET A 73 -6.89 -10.64 -19.32
N GLU A 74 -5.59 -10.75 -19.06
CA GLU A 74 -4.52 -10.60 -20.03
C GLU A 74 -3.41 -11.58 -19.70
N VAL A 75 -2.92 -12.31 -20.71
CA VAL A 75 -1.64 -13.02 -20.65
C VAL A 75 -0.65 -12.23 -21.51
N ALA A 76 0.36 -11.66 -20.88
CA ALA A 76 1.37 -10.85 -21.53
C ALA A 76 2.69 -11.60 -21.65
N ARG A 77 3.47 -11.28 -22.68
CA ARG A 77 4.86 -11.73 -22.82
C ARG A 77 5.79 -10.60 -22.37
N GLY A 78 6.83 -10.92 -21.61
CA GLY A 78 7.84 -9.94 -21.23
C GLY A 78 8.47 -10.17 -19.87
N GLU A 79 9.18 -9.16 -19.38
CA GLU A 79 9.75 -9.16 -18.04
C GLU A 79 8.64 -8.81 -17.02
N PRO A 80 8.41 -9.67 -16.00
CA PRO A 80 7.24 -9.54 -15.14
C PRO A 80 7.11 -8.18 -14.44
N ALA A 81 8.16 -7.70 -13.77
CA ALA A 81 8.07 -6.44 -13.02
C ALA A 81 7.78 -5.24 -13.93
N ARG A 82 8.43 -5.18 -15.10
CA ARG A 82 8.20 -4.14 -16.09
C ARG A 82 6.76 -4.16 -16.61
N THR A 83 6.28 -5.33 -16.99
CA THR A 83 4.93 -5.48 -17.54
C THR A 83 3.86 -5.13 -16.50
N ILE A 84 4.04 -5.56 -15.24
CA ILE A 84 3.15 -5.17 -14.13
C ILE A 84 3.12 -3.65 -13.96
N LEU A 85 4.27 -2.98 -13.94
CA LEU A 85 4.35 -1.53 -13.81
C LEU A 85 3.67 -0.79 -14.97
N GLU A 86 3.87 -1.25 -16.21
CA GLU A 86 3.20 -0.67 -17.37
C GLU A 86 1.67 -0.78 -17.28
N ARG A 87 1.15 -1.91 -16.82
CA ARG A 87 -0.31 -2.10 -16.63
C ARG A 87 -0.85 -1.37 -15.40
N ALA A 88 -0.01 -1.19 -14.38
CA ALA A 88 -0.37 -0.44 -13.17
C ALA A 88 -0.74 1.02 -13.45
N GLU A 89 -0.17 1.65 -14.48
CA GLU A 89 -0.50 3.04 -14.85
C GLU A 89 -1.97 3.24 -15.24
N ALA A 90 -2.65 2.20 -15.71
CA ALA A 90 -4.04 2.26 -16.19
C ALA A 90 -5.07 1.88 -15.11
N VAL A 91 -4.64 1.62 -13.88
CA VAL A 91 -5.50 1.18 -12.77
C VAL A 91 -5.33 2.06 -11.53
N ASP A 92 -6.28 1.96 -10.61
CA ASP A 92 -6.27 2.74 -9.36
C ASP A 92 -5.49 2.02 -8.24
N LEU A 93 -5.40 0.69 -8.30
CA LEU A 93 -4.73 -0.14 -7.33
C LEU A 93 -4.10 -1.35 -8.01
N THR A 94 -2.87 -1.68 -7.64
CA THR A 94 -2.27 -2.98 -7.92
C THR A 94 -2.18 -3.80 -6.63
N VAL A 95 -2.61 -5.06 -6.66
CA VAL A 95 -2.53 -5.96 -5.51
C VAL A 95 -1.49 -7.04 -5.81
N VAL A 96 -0.42 -7.06 -5.05
CA VAL A 96 0.66 -8.03 -5.20
C VAL A 96 0.84 -8.87 -3.93
N THR A 97 1.33 -10.09 -4.07
CA THR A 97 1.57 -10.97 -2.94
C THR A 97 3.06 -11.11 -2.69
N SER A 98 3.46 -11.01 -1.44
CA SER A 98 4.79 -11.42 -0.99
C SER A 98 4.76 -12.86 -0.49
N GLY A 99 5.87 -13.59 -0.66
CA GLY A 99 6.01 -14.97 -0.17
C GLY A 99 5.84 -15.11 1.33
N THR A 100 5.74 -16.36 1.78
CA THR A 100 5.51 -16.73 3.20
C THR A 100 6.72 -16.46 4.09
N VAL A 101 7.91 -16.43 3.52
CA VAL A 101 9.17 -16.24 4.28
C VAL A 101 9.39 -14.74 4.53
N ARG A 102 9.56 -14.41 5.79
CA ARG A 102 9.59 -13.05 6.33
C ARG A 102 10.65 -12.11 5.72
N TRP A 103 11.65 -12.65 4.99
CA TRP A 103 12.78 -11.92 4.39
C TRP A 103 12.88 -12.05 2.86
N LEU A 104 12.07 -12.92 2.23
CA LEU A 104 12.09 -13.08 0.78
C LEU A 104 10.92 -12.32 0.16
N ILE A 105 11.15 -11.05 -0.10
CA ILE A 105 10.39 -10.33 -1.12
C ILE A 105 10.91 -10.87 -2.45
N SER A 106 10.03 -11.25 -3.37
CA SER A 106 10.47 -11.74 -4.68
C SER A 106 11.18 -10.62 -5.45
N ALA A 107 12.14 -10.96 -6.28
CA ALA A 107 12.84 -9.97 -7.11
C ALA A 107 11.88 -9.15 -8.00
N VAL A 108 10.72 -9.71 -8.35
CA VAL A 108 9.65 -9.00 -9.06
C VAL A 108 9.02 -7.93 -8.18
N LEU A 109 8.66 -8.29 -6.93
CA LEU A 109 8.04 -7.35 -6.00
C LEU A 109 9.01 -6.22 -5.62
N ASP A 110 10.30 -6.51 -5.40
CA ASP A 110 11.31 -5.49 -5.13
C ASP A 110 11.37 -4.44 -6.25
N ARG A 111 11.42 -4.90 -7.50
CA ARG A 111 11.43 -4.00 -8.67
C ARG A 111 10.13 -3.21 -8.82
N VAL A 112 8.98 -3.82 -8.49
CA VAL A 112 7.70 -3.12 -8.50
C VAL A 112 7.68 -2.04 -7.41
N LEU A 113 8.10 -2.35 -6.19
CA LEU A 113 8.20 -1.40 -5.07
C LEU A 113 9.14 -0.23 -5.37
N GLU A 114 10.27 -0.49 -6.03
CA GLU A 114 11.23 0.56 -6.41
C GLU A 114 10.67 1.55 -7.45
N ARG A 115 9.78 1.10 -8.32
CA ARG A 115 9.36 1.85 -9.51
C ARG A 115 7.89 2.19 -9.56
N MET A 116 7.10 1.71 -8.60
CA MET A 116 5.65 1.99 -8.57
C MET A 116 5.38 3.50 -8.62
N THR A 117 4.38 3.88 -9.39
CA THR A 117 3.86 5.25 -9.50
C THR A 117 2.40 5.33 -9.10
N ARG A 118 1.75 4.20 -8.87
CA ARG A 118 0.35 4.06 -8.46
C ARG A 118 0.25 3.32 -7.14
N PRO A 119 -0.88 3.45 -6.42
CA PRO A 119 -1.11 2.71 -5.16
C PRO A 119 -0.88 1.22 -5.32
N LEU A 120 -0.16 0.64 -4.36
CA LEU A 120 0.18 -0.77 -4.33
C LEU A 120 -0.25 -1.38 -3.00
N LEU A 121 -1.05 -2.43 -3.02
CA LEU A 121 -1.37 -3.24 -1.87
C LEU A 121 -0.48 -4.48 -1.86
N VAL A 122 0.40 -4.56 -0.89
CA VAL A 122 1.25 -5.74 -0.66
C VAL A 122 0.57 -6.65 0.35
N VAL A 123 0.18 -7.83 -0.08
CA VAL A 123 -0.45 -8.86 0.74
C VAL A 123 0.57 -9.94 1.06
N ARG A 124 0.64 -10.36 2.31
CA ARG A 124 1.49 -11.48 2.70
C ARG A 124 0.71 -12.80 2.60
N ALA A 125 1.24 -13.76 1.89
CA ALA A 125 0.67 -15.09 1.85
C ALA A 125 0.76 -15.75 3.25
N PRO A 126 -0.29 -16.42 3.72
CA PRO A 126 -0.27 -17.13 5.00
C PRO A 126 0.63 -18.36 4.93
N SER A 127 1.33 -18.67 6.03
CA SER A 127 2.19 -19.86 6.14
C SER A 127 1.40 -21.18 6.17
N SER A 128 0.11 -21.11 6.48
CA SER A 128 -0.77 -22.29 6.67
C SER A 128 -1.55 -22.71 5.42
N GLY A 129 -1.36 -22.08 4.28
CA GLY A 129 -2.14 -22.36 3.07
C GLY A 129 -3.61 -21.88 3.14
N GLN A 130 -4.15 -21.64 4.33
CA GLN A 130 -5.49 -21.07 4.48
C GLN A 130 -5.45 -19.56 4.39
N ILE A 131 -6.02 -19.03 3.31
CA ILE A 131 -6.15 -17.59 3.12
C ILE A 131 -7.46 -17.17 3.79
N ALA A 132 -7.37 -16.53 4.95
CA ALA A 132 -8.53 -15.95 5.62
C ALA A 132 -9.16 -14.86 4.73
N ALA A 133 -10.48 -14.69 4.86
CA ALA A 133 -11.16 -13.57 4.24
C ALA A 133 -10.56 -12.25 4.78
N PRO A 134 -10.30 -11.27 3.92
CA PRO A 134 -9.86 -9.95 4.38
C PRO A 134 -10.88 -9.35 5.32
N ASN A 135 -10.45 -8.95 6.50
CA ASN A 135 -11.25 -8.14 7.42
C ASN A 135 -10.54 -6.80 7.62
N VAL A 136 -11.13 -5.72 7.14
CA VAL A 136 -10.56 -4.37 7.20
C VAL A 136 -11.62 -3.42 7.75
N ASP A 137 -11.95 -3.59 9.01
CA ASP A 137 -12.84 -2.65 9.72
C ASP A 137 -12.08 -1.40 10.17
N LYS A 138 -10.75 -1.48 10.24
CA LYS A 138 -9.88 -0.38 10.64
C LYS A 138 -8.58 -0.35 9.83
N ILE A 139 -8.19 0.84 9.38
CA ILE A 139 -6.94 1.12 8.65
C ILE A 139 -6.03 1.95 9.57
N LEU A 140 -4.80 1.47 9.83
CA LEU A 140 -3.77 2.32 10.41
C LEU A 140 -3.05 3.08 9.31
N VAL A 141 -2.96 4.41 9.43
CA VAL A 141 -2.22 5.27 8.52
C VAL A 141 -1.00 5.83 9.23
N ALA A 142 0.18 5.45 8.76
CA ALA A 142 1.42 6.02 9.29
C ALA A 142 1.74 7.33 8.56
N LEU A 143 1.78 8.42 9.30
CA LEU A 143 2.07 9.77 8.80
C LEU A 143 3.44 10.23 9.27
N ASP A 144 4.18 10.88 8.38
CA ASP A 144 5.33 11.71 8.74
C ASP A 144 4.92 13.19 8.62
N GLN A 145 5.64 14.08 9.30
CA GLN A 145 5.36 15.53 9.26
C GLN A 145 5.87 16.20 7.96
N THR A 146 6.04 15.42 6.89
CA THR A 146 6.40 15.96 5.58
C THR A 146 5.16 16.47 4.83
N GLY A 147 5.34 17.36 3.87
CA GLY A 147 4.26 17.91 3.06
C GLY A 147 3.49 16.91 2.18
N TYR A 148 3.85 15.62 2.24
CA TYR A 148 3.27 14.56 1.40
C TYR A 148 2.21 13.70 2.11
N SER A 149 1.83 14.05 3.33
CA SER A 149 0.76 13.32 4.06
C SER A 149 -0.59 13.35 3.33
N GLY A 150 -0.85 14.39 2.54
CA GLY A 150 -2.06 14.50 1.71
C GLY A 150 -2.15 13.40 0.62
N ASP A 151 -1.02 12.90 0.12
CA ASP A 151 -1.01 11.88 -0.94
C ASP A 151 -1.59 10.55 -0.43
N ILE A 152 -1.17 10.11 0.77
CA ILE A 152 -1.69 8.87 1.35
C ILE A 152 -3.13 9.04 1.83
N LEU A 153 -3.48 10.21 2.37
CA LEU A 153 -4.83 10.44 2.89
C LEU A 153 -5.90 10.36 1.80
N SER A 154 -5.63 10.91 0.60
CA SER A 154 -6.57 10.82 -0.51
C SER A 154 -6.85 9.37 -0.92
N VAL A 155 -5.82 8.52 -0.93
CA VAL A 155 -5.97 7.10 -1.24
C VAL A 155 -6.68 6.36 -0.11
N VAL A 156 -6.29 6.61 1.14
CA VAL A 156 -6.94 6.01 2.32
C VAL A 156 -8.41 6.40 2.40
N GLN A 157 -8.76 7.64 2.10
CA GLN A 157 -10.14 8.11 2.06
C GLN A 157 -10.99 7.28 1.09
N GLU A 158 -10.49 7.03 -0.13
CA GLU A 158 -11.18 6.18 -1.10
C GLU A 158 -11.33 4.74 -0.59
N PHE A 159 -10.28 4.19 0.04
CA PHE A 159 -10.30 2.84 0.62
C PHE A 159 -11.24 2.74 1.82
N ALA A 160 -11.16 3.67 2.76
CA ALA A 160 -12.00 3.68 3.96
C ALA A 160 -13.49 3.75 3.59
N LYS A 161 -13.86 4.63 2.63
CA LYS A 161 -15.23 4.70 2.11
C LYS A 161 -15.65 3.40 1.43
N ALA A 162 -14.81 2.84 0.56
CA ALA A 162 -15.12 1.59 -0.15
C ALA A 162 -15.28 0.41 0.80
N LEU A 163 -14.45 0.31 1.83
CA LEU A 163 -14.46 -0.79 2.81
C LEU A 163 -15.37 -0.53 4.02
N SER A 164 -15.92 0.67 4.17
CA SER A 164 -16.64 1.13 5.38
C SER A 164 -15.76 0.98 6.63
N ALA A 165 -14.47 1.31 6.50
CA ALA A 165 -13.47 1.16 7.54
C ALA A 165 -13.25 2.48 8.29
N SER A 166 -13.02 2.40 9.60
CA SER A 166 -12.48 3.50 10.39
C SER A 166 -10.98 3.67 10.18
N VAL A 167 -10.42 4.82 10.55
CA VAL A 167 -9.02 5.14 10.36
C VAL A 167 -8.35 5.50 11.68
N THR A 168 -7.17 4.96 11.95
CA THR A 168 -6.29 5.41 13.01
C THR A 168 -5.07 6.07 12.40
N LEU A 169 -4.92 7.39 12.57
CA LEU A 169 -3.74 8.13 12.15
C LEU A 169 -2.64 8.00 13.18
N CYS A 170 -1.48 7.48 12.79
CA CYS A 170 -0.33 7.27 13.65
C CYS A 170 0.85 8.12 13.22
N HIS A 171 1.38 8.94 14.13
CA HIS A 171 2.68 9.58 13.95
C HIS A 171 3.66 9.03 14.98
N ALA A 172 4.79 8.49 14.52
CA ALA A 172 5.84 7.98 15.38
C ALA A 172 7.00 8.98 15.43
N ILE A 173 7.29 9.51 16.61
CA ILE A 173 8.39 10.43 16.88
C ILE A 173 9.63 9.58 17.19
N PRO A 174 10.70 9.66 16.38
CA PRO A 174 11.95 8.96 16.70
C PRO A 174 12.50 9.41 18.05
N PRO A 175 13.19 8.55 18.79
CA PRO A 175 13.86 8.96 20.01
C PRO A 175 14.95 10.00 19.69
N ALA A 176 15.15 10.94 20.61
CA ALA A 176 16.30 11.84 20.50
C ALA A 176 17.60 11.04 20.65
N VAL A 177 18.59 11.36 19.84
CA VAL A 177 19.93 10.73 19.92
C VAL A 177 21.00 11.79 20.15
N ASP A 178 22.06 11.42 20.91
CA ASP A 178 23.24 12.26 21.08
C ASP A 178 24.15 12.22 19.83
N GLU A 179 25.27 12.94 19.89
CA GLU A 179 26.27 12.98 18.81
C GLU A 179 26.91 11.61 18.50
N TYR A 180 26.78 10.65 19.40
CA TYR A 180 27.25 9.27 19.24
C TYR A 180 26.14 8.30 18.81
N GLY A 181 24.91 8.81 18.50
CA GLY A 181 23.77 7.98 18.10
C GLY A 181 23.10 7.21 19.23
N ARG A 182 23.38 7.52 20.51
CA ARG A 182 22.77 6.90 21.66
C ARG A 182 21.45 7.60 21.99
N GLU A 183 20.41 6.82 22.29
CA GLU A 183 19.14 7.38 22.74
C GLU A 183 19.34 8.21 24.01
N VAL A 184 18.93 9.47 23.96
CA VAL A 184 18.91 10.36 25.11
C VAL A 184 17.48 10.67 25.48
N GLN A 185 17.24 10.79 26.77
CA GLN A 185 15.95 11.30 27.24
C GLN A 185 15.87 12.78 26.86
N PRO A 186 14.92 13.19 26.01
CA PRO A 186 14.78 14.60 25.70
C PRO A 186 14.47 15.36 26.98
N HIS A 187 15.06 16.55 27.17
CA HIS A 187 14.65 17.44 28.25
C HIS A 187 13.13 17.65 28.16
N ALA A 188 12.44 17.55 29.30
CA ALA A 188 10.98 17.50 29.38
C ALA A 188 10.25 18.58 28.55
N ALA A 189 10.82 19.79 28.46
CA ALA A 189 10.29 20.88 27.67
C ALA A 189 10.36 20.64 26.14
N GLY A 190 11.46 20.09 25.65
CA GLY A 190 11.63 19.80 24.21
C GLY A 190 10.77 18.63 23.74
N ALA A 191 10.70 17.57 24.55
CA ALA A 191 9.83 16.41 24.26
C ALA A 191 8.35 16.83 24.22
N SER A 192 7.92 17.66 25.16
CA SER A 192 6.53 18.16 25.22
C SER A 192 6.19 18.99 23.98
N GLY A 193 7.11 19.82 23.49
CA GLY A 193 6.91 20.61 22.27
C GLY A 193 6.72 19.75 21.02
N ALA A 194 7.59 18.77 20.83
CA ALA A 194 7.50 17.83 19.68
C ALA A 194 6.21 17.00 19.72
N ILE A 195 5.83 16.49 20.88
CA ILE A 195 4.59 15.73 21.07
C ILE A 195 3.38 16.61 20.79
N ASN A 196 3.35 17.85 21.29
CA ASN A 196 2.25 18.77 21.03
C ASN A 196 2.12 19.12 19.55
N ALA A 197 3.22 19.39 18.86
CA ALA A 197 3.22 19.65 17.42
C ALA A 197 2.72 18.42 16.63
N ALA A 198 3.14 17.22 17.01
CA ALA A 198 2.67 15.98 16.42
C ALA A 198 1.17 15.76 16.65
N ASN A 199 0.67 15.98 17.86
CA ASN A 199 -0.76 15.87 18.15
C ASN A 199 -1.60 16.85 17.32
N LEU A 200 -1.18 18.11 17.21
CA LEU A 200 -1.86 19.11 16.37
C LEU A 200 -1.86 18.70 14.89
N PHE A 201 -0.74 18.15 14.43
CA PHE A 201 -0.61 17.67 13.05
C PHE A 201 -1.59 16.53 12.75
N VAL A 202 -1.58 15.45 13.56
CA VAL A 202 -2.48 14.30 13.30
C VAL A 202 -3.94 14.66 13.52
N ALA A 203 -4.25 15.56 14.48
CA ALA A 203 -5.61 16.03 14.72
C ALA A 203 -6.17 16.81 13.52
N ARG A 204 -5.35 17.64 12.86
CA ARG A 204 -5.75 18.31 11.61
C ARG A 204 -6.06 17.30 10.51
N MET A 205 -5.21 16.30 10.33
CA MET A 205 -5.42 15.26 9.31
C MET A 205 -6.67 14.40 9.61
N ALA A 206 -6.93 14.11 10.90
CA ALA A 206 -8.14 13.41 11.31
C ALA A 206 -9.40 14.22 11.00
N LYS A 207 -9.37 15.52 11.24
CA LYS A 207 -10.49 16.41 10.93
C LYS A 207 -10.85 16.39 9.43
N GLU A 208 -9.83 16.40 8.55
CA GLU A 208 -10.04 16.29 7.09
C GLU A 208 -10.79 14.99 6.72
N LEU A 209 -10.46 13.86 7.37
CA LEU A 209 -11.17 12.58 7.14
C LEU A 209 -12.59 12.61 7.75
N GLN A 210 -12.77 13.20 8.91
CA GLN A 210 -14.07 13.32 9.58
C GLN A 210 -15.05 14.20 8.79
N GLU A 211 -14.57 15.28 8.18
CA GLU A 211 -15.34 16.14 7.27
C GLU A 211 -15.84 15.38 6.05
N GLU A 212 -15.13 14.32 5.64
CA GLU A 212 -15.51 13.41 4.56
C GLU A 212 -16.36 12.21 5.05
N GLY A 213 -16.79 12.21 6.33
CA GLY A 213 -17.65 11.18 6.92
C GLY A 213 -16.92 9.90 7.30
N ILE A 214 -15.59 9.93 7.47
CA ILE A 214 -14.80 8.80 7.90
C ILE A 214 -14.48 8.92 9.39
N GLU A 215 -14.80 7.89 10.16
CA GLU A 215 -14.40 7.83 11.57
C GLU A 215 -12.86 7.76 11.66
N ALA A 216 -12.26 8.75 12.35
CA ALA A 216 -10.81 8.88 12.44
C ALA A 216 -10.37 9.15 13.88
N GLU A 217 -9.43 8.34 14.35
CA GLU A 217 -8.73 8.44 15.64
C GLU A 217 -7.26 8.81 15.43
N THR A 218 -6.60 9.32 16.46
CA THR A 218 -5.19 9.73 16.36
C THR A 218 -4.35 9.10 17.46
N VAL A 219 -3.12 8.73 17.11
CA VAL A 219 -2.11 8.21 18.03
C VAL A 219 -0.76 8.87 17.72
N VAL A 220 -0.15 9.47 18.73
CA VAL A 220 1.26 9.89 18.69
C VAL A 220 2.05 8.94 19.58
N ALA A 221 3.08 8.29 19.01
CA ALA A 221 3.93 7.35 19.71
C ALA A 221 5.39 7.82 19.69
N VAL A 222 6.12 7.63 20.77
CA VAL A 222 7.57 7.93 20.84
C VAL A 222 8.35 6.60 20.79
N GLY A 223 9.38 6.54 19.97
CA GLY A 223 10.23 5.37 19.81
C GLY A 223 10.56 5.07 18.35
N ASP A 224 11.17 3.90 18.11
CA ASP A 224 11.49 3.44 16.75
C ASP A 224 10.26 3.41 15.84
N PRO A 225 10.22 4.20 14.76
CA PRO A 225 9.00 4.37 13.98
C PRO A 225 8.42 3.08 13.42
N PRO A 226 9.17 2.17 12.77
CA PRO A 226 8.62 0.91 12.29
C PRO A 226 7.99 0.07 13.40
N GLY A 227 8.67 -0.05 14.54
CA GLY A 227 8.19 -0.79 15.70
C GLY A 227 6.93 -0.17 16.30
N GLN A 228 6.84 1.16 16.38
CA GLN A 228 5.67 1.87 16.89
C GLN A 228 4.46 1.72 15.95
N ILE A 229 4.66 1.81 14.63
CA ILE A 229 3.60 1.62 13.63
C ILE A 229 2.99 0.24 13.77
N VAL A 230 3.83 -0.81 13.80
CA VAL A 230 3.34 -2.19 13.90
C VAL A 230 2.63 -2.45 15.25
N ARG A 231 3.19 -1.97 16.37
CA ARG A 231 2.56 -2.09 17.69
C ARG A 231 1.22 -1.35 17.75
N THR A 232 1.16 -0.15 17.19
CA THR A 232 -0.09 0.64 17.16
C THR A 232 -1.15 -0.07 16.33
N ALA A 233 -0.79 -0.63 15.17
CA ALA A 233 -1.70 -1.39 14.32
C ALA A 233 -2.29 -2.60 15.07
N GLN A 234 -1.47 -3.33 15.82
CA GLN A 234 -1.94 -4.44 16.65
C GLN A 234 -2.87 -3.98 17.78
N ARG A 235 -2.51 -2.89 18.48
CA ARG A 235 -3.29 -2.37 19.60
C ARG A 235 -4.66 -1.82 19.20
N CYS A 236 -4.76 -1.16 18.05
CA CYS A 236 -6.03 -0.63 17.54
C CYS A 236 -6.84 -1.65 16.74
N GLY A 237 -6.33 -2.87 16.56
CA GLY A 237 -7.00 -3.90 15.78
C GLY A 237 -7.08 -3.60 14.27
N ALA A 238 -6.09 -2.89 13.73
CA ALA A 238 -6.06 -2.58 12.31
C ALA A 238 -5.96 -3.86 11.45
N GLY A 239 -6.74 -3.92 10.40
CA GLY A 239 -6.68 -4.99 9.38
C GLY A 239 -5.75 -4.66 8.21
N LEU A 240 -5.28 -3.39 8.13
CA LEU A 240 -4.41 -2.90 7.06
C LEU A 240 -3.55 -1.74 7.59
N ILE A 241 -2.30 -1.66 7.13
CA ILE A 241 -1.41 -0.52 7.37
C ILE A 241 -1.23 0.25 6.06
N ALA A 242 -1.45 1.56 6.09
CA ALA A 242 -1.22 2.45 4.96
C ALA A 242 -0.03 3.38 5.25
N LEU A 243 0.89 3.51 4.30
CA LEU A 243 2.09 4.35 4.46
C LEU A 243 2.62 4.85 3.12
N THR A 244 3.33 5.97 3.17
CA THR A 244 3.96 6.57 2.00
C THR A 244 5.39 6.09 1.86
N THR A 245 5.80 5.73 0.65
CA THR A 245 7.20 5.44 0.33
C THR A 245 7.90 6.71 -0.15
N ARG A 246 9.24 6.78 0.00
CA ARG A 246 10.03 7.93 -0.49
C ARG A 246 9.97 8.02 -2.02
N GLY A 247 9.86 9.25 -2.55
CA GLY A 247 9.97 9.54 -3.97
C GLY A 247 11.42 9.47 -4.49
N ARG A 248 11.60 9.65 -5.81
CA ARG A 248 12.90 9.60 -6.52
C ARG A 248 13.88 10.73 -6.17
N GLU A 249 13.56 11.67 -5.30
CA GLU A 249 14.35 12.89 -5.05
C GLU A 249 15.70 12.66 -4.38
N HIS A 250 15.96 11.45 -3.86
CA HIS A 250 17.26 11.06 -3.35
C HIS A 250 17.92 10.06 -4.31
N LEU A 251 18.87 10.57 -5.10
CA LEU A 251 19.60 9.86 -6.16
C LEU A 251 20.36 8.59 -5.73
N ASP A 252 20.52 8.35 -4.44
CA ASP A 252 21.33 7.25 -3.89
C ASP A 252 20.52 6.10 -3.24
N SER A 253 19.19 6.16 -3.20
CA SER A 253 18.42 5.07 -2.56
C SER A 253 17.53 4.33 -3.55
N ARG A 254 18.01 3.19 -4.02
CA ARG A 254 17.23 2.13 -4.71
C ARG A 254 16.19 1.49 -3.80
N LEU A 255 15.78 2.12 -2.68
CA LEU A 255 15.01 1.46 -1.64
C LEU A 255 13.69 2.18 -1.39
N VAL A 256 12.62 1.41 -1.31
CA VAL A 256 11.41 1.71 -0.53
C VAL A 256 11.88 2.31 0.79
N GLY A 257 11.43 3.50 1.18
CA GLY A 257 11.95 4.20 2.37
C GLY A 257 12.16 3.28 3.57
N SER A 258 13.20 3.51 4.35
CA SER A 258 13.63 2.62 5.44
C SER A 258 12.50 2.19 6.39
N THR A 259 11.62 3.12 6.77
CA THR A 259 10.46 2.85 7.61
C THR A 259 9.45 1.93 6.91
N ALA A 260 9.08 2.21 5.65
CA ALA A 260 8.13 1.39 4.90
C ALA A 260 8.66 -0.02 4.69
N ASN A 261 9.93 -0.15 4.34
CA ASN A 261 10.59 -1.44 4.18
C ASN A 261 10.63 -2.23 5.50
N ALA A 262 11.01 -1.58 6.61
CA ALA A 262 11.03 -2.21 7.91
C ALA A 262 9.63 -2.66 8.38
N VAL A 263 8.59 -1.86 8.14
CA VAL A 263 7.19 -2.23 8.42
C VAL A 263 6.78 -3.44 7.58
N LEU A 264 7.03 -3.42 6.25
CA LEU A 264 6.74 -4.54 5.36
C LEU A 264 7.36 -5.85 5.85
N HIS A 265 8.58 -5.80 6.39
CA HIS A 265 9.26 -6.98 6.92
C HIS A 265 8.78 -7.40 8.31
N SER A 266 8.25 -6.47 9.12
CA SER A 266 7.90 -6.71 10.52
C SER A 266 6.44 -7.09 10.76
N THR A 267 5.53 -6.78 9.81
CA THR A 267 4.10 -7.08 9.95
C THR A 267 3.64 -8.26 9.09
N ARG A 268 2.53 -8.87 9.49
CA ARG A 268 1.74 -9.80 8.66
C ARG A 268 0.52 -9.12 8.04
N LEU A 269 0.21 -7.92 8.48
CA LEU A 269 -0.90 -7.16 7.92
C LEU A 269 -0.57 -6.75 6.47
N PRO A 270 -1.55 -6.69 5.59
CA PRO A 270 -1.36 -6.08 4.29
C PRO A 270 -0.97 -4.62 4.42
N CYS A 271 -0.12 -4.18 3.50
CA CYS A 271 0.39 -2.82 3.48
C CYS A 271 -0.02 -2.10 2.20
N LEU A 272 -0.80 -1.04 2.34
CA LEU A 272 -1.15 -0.13 1.26
C LEU A 272 -0.07 0.95 1.15
N LEU A 273 0.59 0.98 0.02
CA LEU A 273 1.71 1.87 -0.25
C LEU A 273 1.34 2.89 -1.30
N THR A 274 1.69 4.15 -1.03
CA THR A 274 1.68 5.22 -2.04
C THR A 274 3.07 5.81 -2.17
N ARG A 275 3.37 6.42 -3.30
CA ARG A 275 4.61 7.15 -3.50
C ARG A 275 4.39 8.64 -3.31
N ARG A 276 5.37 9.37 -2.77
CA ARG A 276 5.32 10.82 -2.65
C ARG A 276 5.12 11.49 -4.01
N GLY A 277 4.25 12.50 -4.07
CA GLY A 277 3.99 13.28 -5.29
C GLY A 277 2.97 12.69 -6.26
N GLN A 278 2.19 11.67 -5.86
CA GLN A 278 1.19 11.03 -6.73
C GLN A 278 -0.18 11.73 -6.76
N SER A 279 -0.51 12.53 -5.75
CA SER A 279 -1.85 13.15 -5.61
C SER A 279 -2.13 14.27 -6.61
N SER A 280 -1.11 14.91 -7.18
CA SER A 280 -1.28 16.10 -8.02
C SER A 280 -1.81 15.86 -9.44
N ALA A 281 -2.01 14.60 -9.85
CA ALA A 281 -2.43 14.27 -11.22
C ALA A 281 -3.96 14.31 -11.46
N LYS A 282 -4.80 14.38 -10.40
CA LYS A 282 -6.28 14.38 -10.55
C LYS A 282 -6.97 15.73 -10.35
N THR A 283 -6.28 16.76 -9.90
CA THR A 283 -6.82 18.13 -9.81
C THR A 283 -6.20 19.02 -10.88
N GLY A 284 -6.70 18.91 -12.11
CA GLY A 284 -6.50 19.92 -13.15
C GLY A 284 -7.17 21.21 -12.75
N GLY A 285 -6.36 22.25 -12.52
CA GLY A 285 -6.78 23.64 -12.62
C GLY A 285 -7.12 24.37 -11.32
N VAL A 286 -6.10 24.88 -10.64
CA VAL A 286 -6.00 26.30 -10.29
C VAL A 286 -4.52 26.60 -10.06
N ARG A 287 -3.86 27.15 -11.07
CA ARG A 287 -2.56 27.81 -10.87
C ARG A 287 -2.81 29.11 -10.10
N SER A 288 -2.42 29.15 -8.84
CA SER A 288 -2.29 30.38 -8.09
C SER A 288 -1.15 31.19 -8.75
N ARG A 289 -1.53 32.32 -9.36
CA ARG A 289 -0.56 33.34 -9.80
C ARG A 289 0.16 33.86 -8.57
N ALA A 290 1.46 33.69 -8.56
CA ALA A 290 2.35 34.44 -7.67
C ALA A 290 2.15 35.94 -7.96
N VAL A 291 1.73 36.68 -6.95
CA VAL A 291 1.77 38.14 -6.95
C VAL A 291 3.17 38.53 -6.53
N THR A 292 3.94 39.02 -7.49
CA THR A 292 5.15 39.82 -7.25
C THR A 292 4.76 41.19 -6.72
N HIS A 293 5.23 41.53 -5.57
CA HIS A 293 5.57 42.91 -5.16
C HIS A 293 6.83 42.86 -4.35
#